data_68cc0b39115d12252523986f024b40d5
#
_entry.id   68cc0b39115d12252523986f024b40d5
#
_cell.length_a   1.000
_cell.length_b   1.000
_cell.length_c   1.000
_cell.angle_alpha   90.00
_cell.angle_beta   90.00
_cell.angle_gamma   90.00
#
_symmetry.space_group_name_H-M   'P 1'
#
loop_
_entity.id
_entity.type
_entity.pdbx_description
1 polymer ?
#
loop_
_entity_poly.entity_id
_entity_poly.type
_entity_poly.pdbx_seq_one_letter_code
_entity_poly.pdbx_strand_id
1 'polypeptide(L)'
;MKIVRDILQTKGHEVWSIRPDGTVYEALKIMADKNVGALVVLEGQTVVGIMSERDYVRKVILQGKSSREVRVGEIMTSRVYYVRPEQTI
;
A
#
# COMPACT_ATOMS: atom_id res chain seq x y z
N MET A 1 -4.56 7.02 12.78
CA MET A 1 -3.59 7.61 11.94
C MET A 1 -4.20 8.20 10.71
N LYS A 2 -3.80 9.39 10.43
CA LYS A 2 -4.51 10.13 9.44
C LYS A 2 -4.39 9.59 8.05
N ILE A 3 -3.22 9.15 7.65
CA ILE A 3 -3.05 8.68 6.30
C ILE A 3 -3.91 7.48 6.00
N VAL A 4 -3.95 6.51 6.90
CA VAL A 4 -4.76 5.34 6.66
C VAL A 4 -6.23 5.73 6.63
N ARG A 5 -6.64 6.59 7.56
CA ARG A 5 -8.02 7.02 7.59
C ARG A 5 -8.39 7.76 6.32
N ASP A 6 -7.51 8.65 5.83
CA ASP A 6 -7.81 9.40 4.63
C ASP A 6 -7.98 8.47 3.44
N ILE A 7 -7.13 7.46 3.32
CA ILE A 7 -7.26 6.51 2.24
C ILE A 7 -8.56 5.76 2.33
N LEU A 8 -8.92 5.32 3.54
CA LEU A 8 -10.14 4.54 3.70
C LEU A 8 -11.39 5.36 3.47
N GLN A 9 -11.32 6.67 3.65
CA GLN A 9 -12.48 7.52 3.47
C GLN A 9 -12.53 8.22 2.14
N THR A 10 -11.42 8.22 1.42
CA THR A 10 -11.35 8.93 0.16
C THR A 10 -12.33 8.34 -0.83
N LYS A 11 -12.98 9.20 -1.54
CA LYS A 11 -13.93 8.78 -2.54
C LYS A 11 -15.03 7.94 -1.96
N GLY A 12 -15.18 8.05 -0.69
CA GLY A 12 -16.32 7.44 -0.08
C GLY A 12 -16.21 5.97 0.09
N HIS A 13 -15.86 5.25 -0.89
CA HIS A 13 -15.97 3.83 -0.77
C HIS A 13 -14.98 3.08 -1.59
N GLU A 14 -14.14 3.78 -2.33
CA GLU A 14 -13.30 3.06 -3.25
C GLU A 14 -11.92 2.92 -2.72
N VAL A 15 -11.77 2.02 -1.79
CA VAL A 15 -10.46 1.71 -1.25
C VAL A 15 -10.01 0.42 -1.92
N TRP A 16 -8.90 0.49 -2.61
CA TRP A 16 -8.36 -0.67 -3.31
C TRP A 16 -7.24 -1.27 -2.51
N SER A 17 -7.17 -2.58 -2.49
CA SER A 17 -6.22 -3.26 -1.61
C SER A 17 -5.51 -4.39 -2.34
N ILE A 18 -4.47 -4.89 -1.70
CA ILE A 18 -3.73 -6.04 -2.19
C ILE A 18 -3.18 -6.77 -0.97
N ARG A 19 -2.87 -8.03 -1.13
CA ARG A 19 -2.30 -8.82 -0.06
C ARG A 19 -0.79 -8.65 -0.03
N PRO A 20 -0.17 -8.82 1.14
CA PRO A 20 1.29 -8.63 1.22
C PRO A 20 2.06 -9.67 0.42
N ASP A 21 1.47 -10.85 0.15
CA ASP A 21 2.16 -11.85 -0.64
C ASP A 21 1.92 -11.67 -2.13
N GLY A 22 1.15 -10.67 -2.54
CA GLY A 22 1.01 -10.35 -3.94
C GLY A 22 2.28 -9.71 -4.46
N THR A 23 2.48 -9.74 -5.79
CA THR A 23 3.66 -9.13 -6.34
C THR A 23 3.46 -7.65 -6.50
N VAL A 24 4.57 -6.93 -6.53
CA VAL A 24 4.53 -5.51 -6.79
C VAL A 24 3.91 -5.26 -8.17
N TYR A 25 4.17 -6.16 -9.13
CA TYR A 25 3.59 -6.02 -10.46
C TYR A 25 2.06 -6.02 -10.41
N GLU A 26 1.49 -6.94 -9.63
CA GLU A 26 0.04 -6.99 -9.49
C GLU A 26 -0.50 -5.72 -8.86
N ALA A 27 0.22 -5.19 -7.88
CA ALA A 27 -0.19 -3.95 -7.24
C ALA A 27 -0.17 -2.80 -8.23
N LEU A 28 0.85 -2.73 -9.08
CA LEU A 28 0.94 -1.67 -10.06
C LEU A 28 -0.19 -1.77 -11.08
N LYS A 29 -0.59 -2.98 -11.43
CA LYS A 29 -1.71 -3.15 -12.37
C LYS A 29 -3.00 -2.60 -11.76
N ILE A 30 -3.24 -2.89 -10.49
CA ILE A 30 -4.42 -2.38 -9.83
C ILE A 30 -4.38 -0.86 -9.78
N MET A 31 -3.23 -0.30 -9.44
CA MET A 31 -3.11 1.15 -9.36
C MET A 31 -3.38 1.80 -10.72
N ALA A 32 -2.86 1.19 -11.78
CA ALA A 32 -3.08 1.72 -13.11
C ALA A 32 -4.55 1.59 -13.52
N ASP A 33 -5.15 0.44 -13.28
CA ASP A 33 -6.53 0.22 -13.66
C ASP A 33 -7.49 1.12 -12.90
N LYS A 34 -7.20 1.38 -11.64
CA LYS A 34 -8.10 2.17 -10.80
C LYS A 34 -7.67 3.62 -10.70
N ASN A 35 -6.56 3.95 -11.33
CA ASN A 35 -6.06 5.32 -11.35
C ASN A 35 -5.84 5.86 -9.94
N VAL A 36 -5.17 5.09 -9.12
CA VAL A 36 -4.82 5.50 -7.76
C VAL A 36 -3.32 5.34 -7.60
N GLY A 37 -2.74 6.10 -6.67
CA GLY A 37 -1.31 6.10 -6.46
C GLY A 37 -0.87 5.27 -5.27
N ALA A 38 -1.79 4.61 -4.60
CA ALA A 38 -1.45 3.79 -3.44
C ALA A 38 -2.53 2.76 -3.21
N LEU A 39 -2.15 1.68 -2.55
CA LEU A 39 -3.07 0.61 -2.18
C LEU A 39 -2.90 0.33 -0.69
N VAL A 40 -4.00 -0.04 -0.05
CA VAL A 40 -3.94 -0.53 1.31
C VAL A 40 -3.51 -1.99 1.23
N VAL A 41 -2.59 -2.40 2.08
CA VAL A 41 -2.14 -3.78 2.11
C VAL A 41 -2.88 -4.48 3.24
N LEU A 42 -3.65 -5.49 2.89
CA LEU A 42 -4.49 -6.21 3.86
C LEU A 42 -4.04 -7.64 4.00
N GLU A 43 -4.01 -8.09 5.24
CA GLU A 43 -3.80 -9.50 5.51
C GLU A 43 -5.04 -9.94 6.24
N GLY A 44 -5.92 -10.67 5.59
CA GLY A 44 -7.24 -10.92 6.11
C GLY A 44 -8.00 -9.63 6.14
N GLN A 45 -8.44 -9.21 7.31
CA GLN A 45 -9.14 -7.95 7.46
C GLN A 45 -8.28 -6.92 8.17
N THR A 46 -7.00 -7.21 8.32
CA THR A 46 -6.11 -6.33 9.05
C THR A 46 -5.26 -5.52 8.07
N VAL A 47 -5.23 -4.22 8.25
CA VAL A 47 -4.37 -3.37 7.44
C VAL A 47 -2.96 -3.52 7.99
N VAL A 48 -2.07 -4.03 7.15
CA VAL A 48 -0.68 -4.23 7.58
C VAL A 48 0.27 -3.21 6.97
N GLY A 49 -0.20 -2.43 6.03
CA GLY A 49 0.64 -1.40 5.46
C GLY A 49 -0.02 -0.69 4.31
N ILE A 50 0.74 0.17 3.66
CA ILE A 50 0.30 0.88 2.47
C ILE A 50 1.44 0.79 1.48
N MET A 51 1.12 0.49 0.22
CA MET A 51 2.11 0.49 -0.84
C MET A 51 1.79 1.62 -1.79
N SER A 52 2.77 2.46 -2.08
CA SER A 52 2.57 3.59 -2.97
C SER A 52 3.48 3.49 -4.19
N GLU A 53 3.22 4.32 -5.19
CA GLU A 53 4.11 4.40 -6.33
C GLU A 53 5.49 4.84 -5.92
N ARG A 54 5.59 5.67 -4.89
CA ARG A 54 6.88 6.10 -4.38
C ARG A 54 7.66 4.90 -3.84
N ASP A 55 6.99 3.98 -3.14
CA ASP A 55 7.66 2.80 -2.64
C ASP A 55 8.22 1.98 -3.79
N TYR A 56 7.45 1.88 -4.86
CA TYR A 56 7.89 1.14 -6.03
C TYR A 56 9.14 1.76 -6.63
N VAL A 57 9.13 3.07 -6.83
CA VAL A 57 10.27 3.73 -7.44
C VAL A 57 11.51 3.58 -6.55
N ARG A 58 11.36 3.83 -5.27
CA ARG A 58 12.53 3.89 -4.38
C ARG A 58 13.07 2.51 -4.01
N LYS A 59 12.18 1.53 -3.90
CA LYS A 59 12.57 0.24 -3.35
C LYS A 59 12.62 -0.87 -4.38
N VAL A 60 12.17 -0.62 -5.59
CA VAL A 60 12.20 -1.63 -6.64
C VAL A 60 13.03 -1.11 -7.82
N ILE A 61 12.58 -0.06 -8.47
CA ILE A 61 13.29 0.44 -9.64
C ILE A 61 14.71 0.90 -9.30
N LEU A 62 14.84 1.75 -8.31
CA LEU A 62 16.15 2.30 -7.98
C LEU A 62 17.08 1.27 -7.37
N GLN A 63 16.52 0.13 -6.94
CA GLN A 63 17.33 -0.95 -6.40
C GLN A 63 17.64 -2.00 -7.45
N GLY A 64 17.20 -1.78 -8.69
CA GLY A 64 17.47 -2.72 -9.76
C GLY A 64 16.69 -4.01 -9.67
N LYS A 65 15.56 -4.00 -8.95
CA LYS A 65 14.77 -5.20 -8.78
C LYS A 65 13.62 -5.24 -9.76
N SER A 66 13.04 -6.43 -9.94
CA SER A 66 11.92 -6.60 -10.85
C SER A 66 10.61 -6.62 -10.08
N SER A 67 9.62 -5.88 -10.56
CA SER A 67 8.31 -5.85 -9.91
C SER A 67 7.65 -7.22 -9.88
N ARG A 68 8.07 -8.12 -10.76
CA ARG A 68 7.47 -9.46 -10.78
C ARG A 68 8.09 -10.40 -9.76
N GLU A 69 9.22 -10.00 -9.18
CA GLU A 69 9.93 -10.85 -8.24
C GLU A 69 9.86 -10.33 -6.81
N VAL A 70 9.34 -9.14 -6.61
CA VAL A 70 9.29 -8.54 -5.30
C VAL A 70 7.85 -8.58 -4.80
N ARG A 71 7.67 -8.97 -3.53
CA ARG A 71 6.34 -8.99 -2.94
C ARG A 71 6.00 -7.64 -2.34
N VAL A 72 4.71 -7.33 -2.31
CA VAL A 72 4.25 -6.07 -1.75
C VAL A 72 4.72 -5.90 -0.31
N GLY A 73 4.67 -6.97 0.46
CA GLY A 73 5.07 -6.89 1.87
C GLY A 73 6.51 -6.49 2.08
N GLU A 74 7.36 -6.68 1.04
CA GLU A 74 8.77 -6.33 1.18
C GLU A 74 9.00 -4.84 1.05
N ILE A 75 8.10 -4.12 0.40
CA ILE A 75 8.33 -2.69 0.16
C ILE A 75 7.27 -1.79 0.76
N MET A 76 6.18 -2.33 1.27
CA MET A 76 5.13 -1.50 1.82
C MET A 76 5.63 -0.67 2.99
N THR A 77 4.98 0.45 3.22
CA THR A 77 5.26 1.26 4.39
C THR A 77 4.30 0.82 5.48
N SER A 78 4.85 0.36 6.59
CA SER A 78 4.01 -0.19 7.63
C SER A 78 3.89 0.69 8.87
N ARG A 79 4.58 1.80 8.90
CA ARG A 79 4.55 2.62 10.10
C ARG A 79 3.28 3.37 10.33
N VAL A 80 2.60 3.73 9.26
CA VAL A 80 1.50 4.65 9.38
C VAL A 80 0.35 4.16 10.23
N TYR A 81 0.15 2.88 10.31
CA TYR A 81 -1.00 2.42 11.06
C TYR A 81 -0.68 2.08 12.50
N TYR A 82 0.53 2.38 12.93
CA TYR A 82 0.85 2.20 14.32
C TYR A 82 0.34 3.35 15.17
N VAL A 83 -0.04 4.44 14.54
CA VAL A 83 -0.57 5.53 15.33
C VAL A 83 -2.02 5.24 15.58
N ARG A 84 -2.39 4.96 16.82
CA ARG A 84 -3.74 4.60 17.13
C ARG A 84 -4.58 5.80 17.42
N PRO A 85 -5.88 5.69 17.21
CA PRO A 85 -6.76 6.82 17.43
C PRO A 85 -6.66 7.39 18.85
N GLU A 86 -6.50 6.53 19.81
CA GLU A 86 -6.45 7.01 21.17
C GLU A 86 -5.17 7.73 21.47
N GLN A 87 -4.22 7.66 20.62
CA GLN A 87 -3.01 8.39 20.87
C GLN A 87 -3.11 9.79 20.40
N THR A 88 -3.96 10.11 19.71
CA THR A 88 -4.25 11.33 19.22
C THR A 88 -3.21 12.13 19.27
N ILE A 89 -2.70 12.27 18.95
CA ILE A 89 -1.86 13.17 18.90
C ILE A 89 -2.16 14.40 19.01
#